data_6ddcc42906799041763f1384e901a313
#
_entry.id   6ddcc42906799041763f1384e901a313
#
_cell.length_a   1.000
_cell.length_b   1.000
_cell.length_c   1.000
_cell.angle_alpha   90.00
_cell.angle_beta   90.00
_cell.angle_gamma   90.00
#
_symmetry.space_group_name_H-M   'P 1'
#
loop_
_entity.id
_entity.type
_entity.pdbx_description
1 polymer ?
#
loop_
_entity_poly.entity_id
_entity_poly.type
_entity_poly.pdbx_seq_one_letter_code
_entity_poly.pdbx_strand_id
1 'polypeptide(L)'
;MKKRICILGSTGSIGTQALDVIGQHGDLYEAYVLTAYNNADLLVEQARKYNPAAVVIAKESNYERVKEGLADLPIKVYAGKEALCQVVQDGNVDIVLASMVGFAGLCPTIEAIKAGKTIALANKETMVVAGELITSLALEYKTPILPVDSEHSAIFQCLSGETMNPVEKILLTASGGPFRILGMDQLKTVTKAQALKHPNWDMGAKITIDSATMMNKGFEVIEAKWLFGVPYSKIQVVVHPQSVIHSMVQFADGAIKAQLGAPDMRLPIQYAFSYPRRLNADFPRVDFTTLGTLTFEEPDTERFRNLALAYKAIERGGNMPCILNAANEVCVAAFLQDRIGFLEMSDVIAETMERAEFRSKSTLDEYIETDAQARRLAASLIK
;
A
#
# COMPACT_ATOMS: atom_id res chain seq x y z
N MET A 1 -10.42 27.53 2.82
CA MET A 1 -9.29 27.28 1.89
C MET A 1 -9.36 25.85 1.42
N LYS A 2 -8.99 25.55 0.16
CA LYS A 2 -8.86 24.18 -0.33
C LYS A 2 -7.66 23.51 0.31
N LYS A 3 -7.76 22.20 0.62
CA LYS A 3 -6.59 21.41 1.02
C LYS A 3 -5.73 21.09 -0.22
N ARG A 4 -4.44 21.34 -0.11
CA ARG A 4 -3.45 21.11 -1.17
C ARG A 4 -2.80 19.76 -1.01
N ILE A 5 -2.95 18.93 -2.03
CA ILE A 5 -2.54 17.52 -1.99
C ILE A 5 -1.30 17.31 -2.87
N CYS A 6 -0.27 16.73 -2.28
CA CYS A 6 0.87 16.17 -3.00
C CYS A 6 0.60 14.68 -3.24
N ILE A 7 0.62 14.25 -4.52
CA ILE A 7 0.41 12.85 -4.89
C ILE A 7 1.74 12.22 -5.28
N LEU A 8 2.27 11.37 -4.42
CA LEU A 8 3.41 10.53 -4.73
C LEU A 8 2.96 9.32 -5.56
N GLY A 9 3.19 9.36 -6.89
CA GLY A 9 2.76 8.32 -7.82
C GLY A 9 1.39 8.59 -8.46
N SER A 10 1.17 9.79 -8.99
CA SER A 10 -0.11 10.22 -9.59
C SER A 10 -0.53 9.41 -10.82
N THR A 11 0.42 8.80 -11.53
CA THR A 11 0.17 7.98 -12.73
C THR A 11 -0.14 6.51 -12.42
N GLY A 12 -0.06 6.10 -11.15
CA GLY A 12 -0.44 4.77 -10.69
C GLY A 12 -1.94 4.63 -10.46
N SER A 13 -2.41 3.40 -10.18
CA SER A 13 -3.84 3.10 -9.96
C SER A 13 -4.45 3.95 -8.83
N ILE A 14 -3.78 4.10 -7.71
CA ILE A 14 -4.25 4.92 -6.58
C ILE A 14 -4.20 6.41 -6.94
N GLY A 15 -3.12 6.86 -7.58
CA GLY A 15 -2.95 8.27 -7.95
C GLY A 15 -4.00 8.77 -8.95
N THR A 16 -4.35 7.95 -9.96
CA THR A 16 -5.40 8.30 -10.92
C THR A 16 -6.78 8.37 -10.26
N GLN A 17 -7.10 7.46 -9.37
CA GLN A 17 -8.35 7.48 -8.58
C GLN A 17 -8.38 8.66 -7.59
N ALA A 18 -7.24 9.03 -7.02
CA ALA A 18 -7.15 10.23 -6.17
C ALA A 18 -7.42 11.52 -6.96
N LEU A 19 -6.92 11.60 -8.19
CA LEU A 19 -7.22 12.72 -9.07
C LEU A 19 -8.71 12.77 -9.47
N ASP A 20 -9.37 11.62 -9.63
CA ASP A 20 -10.82 11.58 -9.83
C ASP A 20 -11.57 12.14 -8.59
N VAL A 21 -11.20 11.70 -7.38
CA VAL A 21 -11.76 12.24 -6.13
C VAL A 21 -11.55 13.76 -6.02
N ILE A 22 -10.35 14.26 -6.33
CA ILE A 22 -10.06 15.69 -6.33
C ILE A 22 -10.92 16.42 -7.36
N GLY A 23 -11.11 15.82 -8.55
CA GLY A 23 -11.94 16.39 -9.60
C GLY A 23 -13.42 16.52 -9.20
N GLN A 24 -13.96 15.54 -8.45
CA GLN A 24 -15.32 15.56 -7.93
C GLN A 24 -15.52 16.60 -6.81
N HIS A 25 -14.46 16.97 -6.10
CA HIS A 25 -14.47 17.90 -4.96
C HIS A 25 -13.50 19.08 -5.15
N GLY A 26 -13.48 19.66 -6.35
CA GLY A 26 -12.60 20.77 -6.69
C GLY A 26 -12.82 22.06 -5.89
N ASP A 27 -13.89 22.15 -5.13
CA ASP A 27 -14.15 23.21 -4.13
C ASP A 27 -13.39 22.98 -2.80
N LEU A 28 -13.05 21.73 -2.48
CA LEU A 28 -12.40 21.31 -1.23
C LEU A 28 -10.90 20.99 -1.41
N TYR A 29 -10.52 20.49 -2.58
CA TYR A 29 -9.17 19.96 -2.85
C TYR A 29 -8.51 20.59 -4.06
N GLU A 30 -7.18 20.58 -4.04
CA GLU A 30 -6.31 21.00 -5.12
C GLU A 30 -5.18 19.97 -5.29
N ALA A 31 -4.97 19.47 -6.51
CA ALA A 31 -3.81 18.65 -6.84
C ALA A 31 -2.60 19.57 -6.97
N TYR A 32 -1.84 19.76 -5.87
CA TYR A 32 -0.81 20.79 -5.79
C TYR A 32 0.55 20.32 -6.31
N VAL A 33 0.93 19.06 -6.04
CA VAL A 33 2.13 18.43 -6.61
C VAL A 33 1.75 17.07 -7.16
N LEU A 34 2.19 16.77 -8.39
CA LEU A 34 2.03 15.46 -9.01
C LEU A 34 3.40 14.82 -9.26
N THR A 35 3.54 13.54 -8.97
CA THR A 35 4.80 12.83 -9.23
C THR A 35 4.58 11.53 -9.99
N ALA A 36 5.55 11.16 -10.83
CA ALA A 36 5.57 9.87 -11.50
C ALA A 36 6.99 9.29 -11.52
N TYR A 37 7.11 7.97 -11.65
CA TYR A 37 8.42 7.35 -11.82
C TYR A 37 8.95 7.54 -13.25
N ASN A 38 8.24 7.02 -14.26
CA ASN A 38 8.68 7.00 -15.65
C ASN A 38 7.59 7.34 -16.69
N ASN A 39 6.33 7.44 -16.30
CA ASN A 39 5.24 7.73 -17.23
C ASN A 39 5.11 9.24 -17.46
N ALA A 40 5.98 9.77 -18.32
CA ALA A 40 6.05 11.20 -18.62
C ALA A 40 4.78 11.70 -19.31
N ASP A 41 4.21 10.93 -20.24
CA ASP A 41 3.05 11.38 -21.04
C ASP A 41 1.81 11.56 -20.18
N LEU A 42 1.50 10.56 -19.36
CA LEU A 42 0.36 10.65 -18.46
C LEU A 42 0.58 11.73 -17.38
N LEU A 43 1.83 11.93 -16.91
CA LEU A 43 2.14 13.04 -15.98
C LEU A 43 1.88 14.41 -16.62
N VAL A 44 2.28 14.61 -17.88
CA VAL A 44 2.01 15.84 -18.64
C VAL A 44 0.50 16.04 -18.86
N GLU A 45 -0.23 14.98 -19.23
CA GLU A 45 -1.69 15.03 -19.37
C GLU A 45 -2.38 15.43 -18.06
N GLN A 46 -2.01 14.79 -16.96
CA GLN A 46 -2.52 15.11 -15.62
C GLN A 46 -2.19 16.55 -15.22
N ALA A 47 -0.95 17.00 -15.46
CA ALA A 47 -0.51 18.35 -15.13
C ALA A 47 -1.30 19.40 -15.93
N ARG A 48 -1.54 19.18 -17.21
CA ARG A 48 -2.37 20.06 -18.04
C ARG A 48 -3.83 20.13 -17.59
N LYS A 49 -4.38 19.00 -17.11
CA LYS A 49 -5.76 18.93 -16.63
C LYS A 49 -5.97 19.57 -15.27
N TYR A 50 -5.05 19.30 -14.32
CA TYR A 50 -5.21 19.69 -12.90
C TYR A 50 -4.41 20.94 -12.52
N ASN A 51 -3.53 21.43 -13.39
CA ASN A 51 -2.71 22.65 -13.22
C ASN A 51 -1.99 22.72 -11.84
N PRO A 52 -1.17 21.71 -11.48
CA PRO A 52 -0.45 21.72 -10.22
C PRO A 52 0.61 22.82 -10.18
N ALA A 53 1.07 23.19 -8.98
CA ALA A 53 2.20 24.11 -8.81
C ALA A 53 3.53 23.49 -9.27
N ALA A 54 3.67 22.17 -9.13
CA ALA A 54 4.88 21.45 -9.52
C ALA A 54 4.59 19.99 -9.93
N VAL A 55 5.48 19.47 -10.77
CA VAL A 55 5.56 18.03 -11.08
C VAL A 55 6.96 17.48 -10.86
N VAL A 56 7.06 16.20 -10.51
CA VAL A 56 8.34 15.48 -10.39
C VAL A 56 8.32 14.22 -11.23
N ILE A 57 9.32 14.04 -12.09
CA ILE A 57 9.57 12.77 -12.78
C ILE A 57 10.82 12.11 -12.18
N ALA A 58 10.64 10.96 -11.49
CA ALA A 58 11.74 10.33 -10.76
C ALA A 58 12.83 9.76 -11.68
N LYS A 59 12.46 9.31 -12.88
CA LYS A 59 13.41 8.88 -13.91
C LYS A 59 13.95 10.11 -14.65
N GLU A 60 15.16 10.53 -14.29
CA GLU A 60 15.81 11.76 -14.80
C GLU A 60 15.89 11.84 -16.33
N SER A 61 16.05 10.70 -17.01
CA SER A 61 16.09 10.66 -18.48
C SER A 61 14.79 11.14 -19.15
N ASN A 62 13.70 11.28 -18.41
CA ASN A 62 12.41 11.79 -18.89
C ASN A 62 12.20 13.27 -18.57
N TYR A 63 13.17 13.96 -17.94
CA TYR A 63 13.04 15.34 -17.51
C TYR A 63 12.70 16.30 -18.67
N GLU A 64 13.49 16.28 -19.73
CA GLU A 64 13.31 17.19 -20.87
C GLU A 64 11.93 16.96 -21.54
N ARG A 65 11.50 15.71 -21.68
CA ARG A 65 10.17 15.38 -22.22
C ARG A 65 9.02 16.01 -21.43
N VAL A 66 9.10 15.94 -20.09
CA VAL A 66 8.08 16.55 -19.21
C VAL A 66 8.16 18.07 -19.28
N LYS A 67 9.37 18.64 -19.25
CA LYS A 67 9.61 20.08 -19.32
C LYS A 67 9.11 20.69 -20.62
N GLU A 68 9.42 20.08 -21.76
CA GLU A 68 8.90 20.50 -23.07
C GLU A 68 7.38 20.38 -23.13
N GLY A 69 6.83 19.27 -22.61
CA GLY A 69 5.38 19.02 -22.56
C GLY A 69 4.60 20.04 -21.73
N LEU A 70 5.26 20.80 -20.85
CA LEU A 70 4.64 21.80 -19.96
C LEU A 70 5.22 23.22 -20.15
N ALA A 71 5.99 23.47 -21.20
CA ALA A 71 6.73 24.73 -21.41
C ALA A 71 5.82 25.97 -21.51
N ASP A 72 4.58 25.79 -21.92
CA ASP A 72 3.55 26.84 -22.06
C ASP A 72 2.76 27.12 -20.76
N LEU A 73 3.02 26.36 -19.68
CA LEU A 73 2.32 26.49 -18.40
C LEU A 73 3.27 26.92 -17.27
N PRO A 74 2.77 27.64 -16.26
CA PRO A 74 3.58 28.08 -15.12
C PRO A 74 3.81 26.98 -14.09
N ILE A 75 4.07 25.76 -14.55
CA ILE A 75 4.26 24.58 -13.72
C ILE A 75 5.76 24.31 -13.56
N LYS A 76 6.22 24.18 -12.30
CA LYS A 76 7.62 23.82 -12.03
C LYS A 76 7.86 22.34 -12.30
N VAL A 77 8.92 22.01 -13.03
CA VAL A 77 9.29 20.63 -13.35
C VAL A 77 10.59 20.28 -12.64
N TYR A 78 10.56 19.18 -11.88
CA TYR A 78 11.71 18.64 -11.18
C TYR A 78 11.94 17.17 -11.58
N ALA A 79 13.17 16.68 -11.36
CA ALA A 79 13.50 15.28 -11.63
C ALA A 79 14.34 14.66 -10.52
N GLY A 80 14.36 13.33 -10.49
CA GLY A 80 15.18 12.54 -9.57
C GLY A 80 14.47 12.19 -8.26
N LYS A 81 15.10 11.26 -7.52
CA LYS A 81 14.55 10.75 -6.26
C LYS A 81 14.60 11.79 -5.13
N GLU A 82 15.63 12.63 -5.12
CA GLU A 82 15.78 13.68 -4.13
C GLU A 82 14.67 14.73 -4.24
N ALA A 83 14.24 15.06 -5.46
CA ALA A 83 13.13 15.97 -5.70
C ALA A 83 11.82 15.47 -5.09
N LEU A 84 11.58 14.14 -5.03
CA LEU A 84 10.42 13.55 -4.36
C LEU A 84 10.43 13.87 -2.85
N CYS A 85 11.59 13.83 -2.21
CA CYS A 85 11.75 14.15 -0.79
C CYS A 85 11.63 15.68 -0.53
N GLN A 86 12.01 16.50 -1.49
CA GLN A 86 11.95 17.96 -1.35
C GLN A 86 10.52 18.50 -1.52
N VAL A 87 9.77 18.02 -2.52
CA VAL A 87 8.43 18.56 -2.81
C VAL A 87 7.40 18.25 -1.73
N VAL A 88 7.56 17.17 -0.97
CA VAL A 88 6.66 16.85 0.15
C VAL A 88 6.83 17.78 1.34
N GLN A 89 7.96 18.51 1.42
CA GLN A 89 8.27 19.46 2.48
C GLN A 89 7.72 20.87 2.19
N ASP A 90 7.20 21.13 0.98
CA ASP A 90 6.66 22.46 0.61
C ASP A 90 5.61 22.92 1.64
N GLY A 91 5.79 24.14 2.16
CA GLY A 91 4.92 24.72 3.19
C GLY A 91 3.43 24.81 2.80
N ASN A 92 3.14 24.78 1.50
CA ASN A 92 1.78 24.84 1.00
C ASN A 92 1.10 23.47 0.88
N VAL A 93 1.80 22.37 1.04
CA VAL A 93 1.22 21.01 1.02
C VAL A 93 0.54 20.75 2.37
N ASP A 94 -0.72 20.35 2.36
CA ASP A 94 -1.49 19.97 3.54
C ASP A 94 -1.50 18.45 3.75
N ILE A 95 -1.67 17.70 2.65
CA ILE A 95 -1.77 16.24 2.65
C ILE A 95 -0.79 15.66 1.64
N VAL A 96 -0.07 14.63 2.03
CA VAL A 96 0.73 13.79 1.12
C VAL A 96 0.04 12.44 0.96
N LEU A 97 -0.40 12.13 -0.26
CA LEU A 97 -0.84 10.79 -0.63
C LEU A 97 0.40 9.95 -0.98
N ALA A 98 0.78 9.07 -0.08
CA ALA A 98 1.89 8.15 -0.26
C ALA A 98 1.41 6.90 -1.03
N SER A 99 1.45 6.95 -2.38
CA SER A 99 0.95 5.88 -3.26
C SER A 99 2.01 5.33 -4.23
N MET A 100 3.27 5.51 -3.90
CA MET A 100 4.38 4.84 -4.59
C MET A 100 4.38 3.35 -4.23
N VAL A 101 4.84 2.49 -5.13
CA VAL A 101 4.91 1.05 -4.92
C VAL A 101 6.25 0.66 -4.29
N GLY A 102 6.21 -0.24 -3.30
CA GLY A 102 7.39 -0.85 -2.72
C GLY A 102 8.22 0.09 -1.83
N PHE A 103 9.49 -0.27 -1.66
CA PHE A 103 10.44 0.44 -0.80
C PHE A 103 10.63 1.93 -1.15
N ALA A 104 10.43 2.30 -2.43
CA ALA A 104 10.70 3.66 -2.93
C ALA A 104 9.87 4.75 -2.24
N GLY A 105 8.73 4.41 -1.62
CA GLY A 105 7.88 5.34 -0.89
C GLY A 105 8.40 5.71 0.50
N LEU A 106 9.38 4.97 1.06
CA LEU A 106 9.81 5.15 2.45
C LEU A 106 10.41 6.54 2.72
N CYS A 107 11.45 6.93 1.98
CA CYS A 107 12.15 8.20 2.22
C CYS A 107 11.24 9.43 2.04
N PRO A 108 10.47 9.56 0.93
CA PRO A 108 9.55 10.69 0.80
C PRO A 108 8.48 10.74 1.90
N THR A 109 8.00 9.58 2.38
CA THR A 109 7.02 9.52 3.48
C THR A 109 7.64 10.01 4.79
N ILE A 110 8.88 9.61 5.10
CA ILE A 110 9.62 10.10 6.28
C ILE A 110 9.78 11.62 6.23
N GLU A 111 10.19 12.17 5.10
CA GLU A 111 10.38 13.62 4.96
C GLU A 111 9.05 14.39 5.05
N ALA A 112 7.95 13.82 4.55
CA ALA A 112 6.63 14.39 4.73
C ALA A 112 6.20 14.39 6.22
N ILE A 113 6.47 13.31 6.96
CA ILE A 113 6.21 13.22 8.41
C ILE A 113 7.00 14.28 9.17
N LYS A 114 8.31 14.39 8.93
CA LYS A 114 9.17 15.41 9.55
C LYS A 114 8.72 16.85 9.26
N ALA A 115 8.13 17.06 8.07
CA ALA A 115 7.56 18.34 7.68
C ALA A 115 6.15 18.59 8.26
N GLY A 116 5.61 17.69 9.09
CA GLY A 116 4.30 17.81 9.74
C GLY A 116 3.11 17.68 8.80
N LYS A 117 3.28 17.00 7.64
CA LYS A 117 2.21 16.85 6.64
C LYS A 117 1.29 15.68 7.00
N THR A 118 -0.02 15.86 6.91
CA THR A 118 -0.94 14.72 7.03
C THR A 118 -0.63 13.67 5.95
N ILE A 119 -0.43 12.42 6.35
CA ILE A 119 -0.13 11.32 5.42
C ILE A 119 -1.41 10.53 5.14
N ALA A 120 -1.83 10.48 3.87
CA ALA A 120 -2.78 9.51 3.36
C ALA A 120 -1.98 8.31 2.83
N LEU A 121 -1.91 7.24 3.63
CA LEU A 121 -0.97 6.13 3.40
C LEU A 121 -1.63 5.02 2.58
N ALA A 122 -1.22 4.88 1.33
CA ALA A 122 -1.57 3.77 0.44
C ALA A 122 -0.41 2.79 0.23
N ASN A 123 0.84 3.24 0.45
CA ASN A 123 2.04 2.41 0.34
C ASN A 123 2.27 1.64 1.64
N LYS A 124 1.73 0.44 1.72
CA LYS A 124 1.87 -0.45 2.90
C LYS A 124 3.29 -0.86 3.18
N GLU A 125 4.12 -0.96 2.14
CA GLU A 125 5.51 -1.37 2.26
C GLU A 125 6.32 -0.43 3.15
N THR A 126 5.94 0.85 3.24
CA THR A 126 6.52 1.80 4.20
C THR A 126 6.39 1.31 5.65
N MET A 127 5.19 0.82 6.03
CA MET A 127 4.95 0.27 7.37
C MET A 127 5.54 -1.12 7.56
N VAL A 128 5.59 -1.91 6.50
CA VAL A 128 6.22 -3.24 6.52
C VAL A 128 7.72 -3.10 6.78
N VAL A 129 8.40 -2.25 6.02
CA VAL A 129 9.85 -2.08 6.07
C VAL A 129 10.32 -1.44 7.38
N ALA A 130 9.67 -0.36 7.80
CA ALA A 130 10.17 0.51 8.87
C ALA A 130 9.04 0.99 9.81
N GLY A 131 8.05 0.14 10.10
CA GLY A 131 6.86 0.55 10.86
C GLY A 131 7.17 1.13 12.25
N GLU A 132 8.14 0.57 12.97
CA GLU A 132 8.60 1.13 14.25
C GLU A 132 9.15 2.55 14.09
N LEU A 133 9.99 2.78 13.09
CA LEU A 133 10.56 4.11 12.80
C LEU A 133 9.47 5.09 12.39
N ILE A 134 8.59 4.68 11.46
CA ILE A 134 7.49 5.52 10.96
C ILE A 134 6.55 5.95 12.08
N THR A 135 6.13 5.02 12.93
CA THR A 135 5.22 5.33 14.05
C THR A 135 5.88 6.22 15.10
N SER A 136 7.17 5.99 15.38
CA SER A 136 7.94 6.84 16.32
C SER A 136 8.06 8.26 15.79
N LEU A 137 8.41 8.44 14.49
CA LEU A 137 8.48 9.76 13.86
C LEU A 137 7.11 10.44 13.81
N ALA A 138 6.04 9.70 13.47
CA ALA A 138 4.69 10.26 13.44
C ALA A 138 4.25 10.80 14.82
N LEU A 139 4.62 10.12 15.91
CA LEU A 139 4.39 10.60 17.28
C LEU A 139 5.25 11.84 17.62
N GLU A 140 6.53 11.80 17.29
CA GLU A 140 7.48 12.89 17.53
C GLU A 140 7.04 14.18 16.83
N TYR A 141 6.71 14.10 15.54
CA TYR A 141 6.30 15.24 14.72
C TYR A 141 4.79 15.53 14.78
N LYS A 142 4.02 14.76 15.56
CA LYS A 142 2.56 14.87 15.71
C LYS A 142 1.84 14.84 14.37
N THR A 143 2.32 13.99 13.47
CA THR A 143 1.81 13.86 12.12
C THR A 143 0.75 12.77 12.04
N PRO A 144 -0.49 13.08 11.60
CA PRO A 144 -1.52 12.08 11.41
C PRO A 144 -1.19 11.17 10.23
N ILE A 145 -1.34 9.85 10.41
CA ILE A 145 -1.30 8.87 9.32
C ILE A 145 -2.71 8.31 9.16
N LEU A 146 -3.32 8.53 8.00
CA LEU A 146 -4.66 8.09 7.64
C LEU A 146 -4.55 6.96 6.62
N PRO A 147 -5.07 5.76 6.90
CA PRO A 147 -4.94 4.62 6.00
C PRO A 147 -5.80 4.79 4.75
N VAL A 148 -5.22 4.45 3.61
CA VAL A 148 -5.90 4.40 2.30
C VAL A 148 -6.07 2.96 1.83
N ASP A 149 -5.21 2.02 2.25
CA ASP A 149 -5.45 0.60 1.99
C ASP A 149 -6.84 0.20 2.48
N SER A 150 -7.63 -0.52 1.66
CA SER A 150 -9.06 -0.71 1.87
C SER A 150 -9.38 -1.37 3.22
N GLU A 151 -8.62 -2.38 3.60
CA GLU A 151 -8.77 -3.10 4.85
C GLU A 151 -8.42 -2.23 6.06
N HIS A 152 -7.33 -1.46 5.97
CA HIS A 152 -6.90 -0.56 7.06
C HIS A 152 -7.82 0.64 7.19
N SER A 153 -8.30 1.19 6.07
CA SER A 153 -9.36 2.20 6.09
C SER A 153 -10.63 1.68 6.76
N ALA A 154 -11.01 0.42 6.49
CA ALA A 154 -12.16 -0.22 7.13
C ALA A 154 -11.98 -0.36 8.64
N ILE A 155 -10.82 -0.85 9.10
CA ILE A 155 -10.48 -0.96 10.52
C ILE A 155 -10.51 0.43 11.18
N PHE A 156 -9.89 1.44 10.56
CA PHE A 156 -9.91 2.81 11.04
C PHE A 156 -11.34 3.37 11.18
N GLN A 157 -12.22 3.10 10.19
CA GLN A 157 -13.63 3.48 10.25
C GLN A 157 -14.38 2.77 11.36
N CYS A 158 -14.11 1.50 11.62
CA CYS A 158 -14.69 0.74 12.74
C CYS A 158 -14.24 1.27 14.10
N LEU A 159 -13.01 1.76 14.22
CA LEU A 159 -12.42 2.31 15.43
C LEU A 159 -12.81 3.78 15.68
N SER A 160 -13.35 4.48 14.67
CA SER A 160 -13.76 5.87 14.81
C SER A 160 -14.86 6.01 15.87
N GLY A 161 -14.59 6.80 16.93
CA GLY A 161 -15.48 6.97 18.08
C GLY A 161 -15.33 5.93 19.18
N GLU A 162 -14.47 4.91 19.02
CA GLU A 162 -14.26 3.80 19.96
C GLU A 162 -13.00 3.95 20.82
N THR A 163 -12.51 5.17 21.01
CA THR A 163 -11.20 5.44 21.64
C THR A 163 -11.02 4.88 23.06
N MET A 164 -12.12 4.65 23.78
CA MET A 164 -12.11 4.10 25.14
C MET A 164 -12.45 2.61 25.21
N ASN A 165 -12.80 2.00 24.07
CA ASN A 165 -13.27 0.63 24.02
C ASN A 165 -12.14 -0.33 23.64
N PRO A 166 -11.85 -1.34 24.49
CA PRO A 166 -10.74 -2.25 24.24
C PRO A 166 -11.03 -3.18 23.07
N VAL A 167 -10.08 -3.24 22.13
CA VAL A 167 -10.12 -4.15 21.00
C VAL A 167 -9.69 -5.54 21.46
N GLU A 168 -10.56 -6.54 21.25
CA GLU A 168 -10.21 -7.94 21.46
C GLU A 168 -9.36 -8.45 20.32
N LYS A 169 -9.84 -8.31 19.06
CA LYS A 169 -9.09 -8.66 17.85
C LYS A 169 -9.54 -7.87 16.61
N ILE A 170 -8.65 -7.81 15.64
CA ILE A 170 -8.92 -7.36 14.29
C ILE A 170 -9.17 -8.58 13.40
N LEU A 171 -10.27 -8.55 12.61
CA LEU A 171 -10.59 -9.55 11.61
C LEU A 171 -10.27 -8.94 10.24
N LEU A 172 -9.08 -9.25 9.73
CA LEU A 172 -8.53 -8.74 8.49
C LEU A 172 -9.01 -9.60 7.32
N THR A 173 -9.90 -9.08 6.47
CA THR A 173 -10.45 -9.86 5.37
C THR A 173 -9.50 -9.95 4.18
N ALA A 174 -9.59 -11.03 3.42
CA ALA A 174 -8.83 -11.29 2.20
C ALA A 174 -9.74 -11.86 1.11
N SER A 175 -9.56 -11.48 -0.16
CA SER A 175 -10.24 -12.15 -1.27
C SER A 175 -9.84 -13.61 -1.43
N GLY A 176 -8.65 -13.98 -0.94
CA GLY A 176 -8.03 -15.29 -1.15
C GLY A 176 -7.28 -15.41 -2.47
N GLY A 177 -7.32 -14.37 -3.30
CA GLY A 177 -6.64 -14.31 -4.61
C GLY A 177 -7.26 -15.23 -5.67
N PRO A 178 -6.71 -15.22 -6.91
CA PRO A 178 -7.24 -15.99 -8.03
C PRO A 178 -7.07 -17.50 -7.89
N PHE A 179 -6.18 -17.95 -7.03
CA PHE A 179 -5.81 -19.36 -6.88
C PHE A 179 -6.40 -20.04 -5.64
N ARG A 180 -7.29 -19.37 -4.93
CA ARG A 180 -7.89 -19.84 -3.67
C ARG A 180 -8.38 -21.28 -3.71
N ILE A 181 -8.98 -21.72 -4.82
CA ILE A 181 -9.58 -23.03 -4.99
C ILE A 181 -8.65 -24.07 -5.64
N LEU A 182 -7.42 -23.67 -6.05
CA LEU A 182 -6.49 -24.60 -6.72
C LEU A 182 -5.74 -25.47 -5.71
N GLY A 183 -5.53 -26.74 -6.06
CA GLY A 183 -4.66 -27.64 -5.29
C GLY A 183 -3.17 -27.39 -5.57
N MET A 184 -2.30 -27.97 -4.71
CA MET A 184 -0.83 -27.78 -4.80
C MET A 184 -0.26 -28.16 -6.17
N ASP A 185 -0.74 -29.25 -6.80
CA ASP A 185 -0.22 -29.67 -8.11
C ASP A 185 -0.57 -28.68 -9.21
N GLN A 186 -1.73 -28.05 -9.13
CA GLN A 186 -2.13 -27.00 -10.07
C GLN A 186 -1.29 -25.72 -9.87
N LEU A 187 -0.96 -25.37 -8.61
CA LEU A 187 -0.13 -24.20 -8.30
C LEU A 187 1.29 -24.28 -8.88
N LYS A 188 1.82 -25.50 -9.11
CA LYS A 188 3.15 -25.71 -9.72
C LYS A 188 3.23 -25.17 -11.18
N THR A 189 2.10 -25.11 -11.86
CA THR A 189 2.05 -24.79 -13.30
C THR A 189 1.29 -23.51 -13.63
N VAL A 190 0.89 -22.72 -12.62
CA VAL A 190 0.21 -21.45 -12.86
C VAL A 190 1.14 -20.45 -13.54
N THR A 191 0.57 -19.68 -14.46
CA THR A 191 1.29 -18.68 -15.24
C THR A 191 1.05 -17.28 -14.68
N LYS A 192 1.93 -16.33 -15.05
CA LYS A 192 1.72 -14.91 -14.72
C LYS A 192 0.41 -14.37 -15.28
N ALA A 193 -0.01 -14.82 -16.47
CA ALA A 193 -1.27 -14.40 -17.08
C ALA A 193 -2.50 -14.82 -16.26
N GLN A 194 -2.44 -15.98 -15.59
CA GLN A 194 -3.46 -16.44 -14.67
C GLN A 194 -3.39 -15.66 -13.34
N ALA A 195 -2.19 -15.44 -12.81
CA ALA A 195 -1.98 -14.73 -11.55
C ALA A 195 -2.39 -13.25 -11.62
N LEU A 196 -2.27 -12.62 -12.79
CA LEU A 196 -2.69 -11.22 -13.01
C LEU A 196 -4.20 -11.02 -13.15
N LYS A 197 -5.00 -12.10 -13.16
CA LYS A 197 -6.47 -12.02 -13.21
C LYS A 197 -7.08 -12.06 -11.82
N HIS A 198 -7.10 -10.90 -11.14
CA HIS A 198 -7.77 -10.81 -9.84
C HIS A 198 -9.30 -10.84 -10.00
N PRO A 199 -10.06 -11.60 -9.15
CA PRO A 199 -11.49 -11.77 -9.32
C PRO A 199 -12.32 -10.50 -9.10
N ASN A 200 -11.89 -9.59 -8.22
CA ASN A 200 -12.71 -8.46 -7.76
C ASN A 200 -12.08 -7.08 -7.99
N TRP A 201 -10.75 -7.00 -8.17
CA TRP A 201 -10.02 -5.74 -8.21
C TRP A 201 -9.21 -5.60 -9.49
N ASP A 202 -9.22 -4.38 -10.06
CA ASP A 202 -8.27 -3.98 -11.09
C ASP A 202 -7.09 -3.23 -10.43
N MET A 203 -5.95 -3.87 -10.38
CA MET A 203 -4.79 -3.41 -9.61
C MET A 203 -3.50 -3.47 -10.43
N GLY A 204 -2.47 -2.78 -9.93
CA GLY A 204 -1.12 -2.90 -10.50
C GLY A 204 -0.56 -4.33 -10.44
N ALA A 205 0.34 -4.66 -11.36
CA ALA A 205 0.86 -6.02 -11.51
C ALA A 205 1.48 -6.57 -10.21
N LYS A 206 2.31 -5.77 -9.50
CA LYS A 206 2.98 -6.22 -8.26
C LYS A 206 1.98 -6.66 -7.19
N ILE A 207 1.01 -5.80 -6.85
CA ILE A 207 0.02 -6.10 -5.80
C ILE A 207 -0.91 -7.25 -6.21
N THR A 208 -1.17 -7.43 -7.51
CA THR A 208 -1.97 -8.56 -8.01
C THR A 208 -1.25 -9.89 -7.79
N ILE A 209 0.07 -9.96 -8.03
CA ILE A 209 0.87 -11.15 -7.68
C ILE A 209 0.95 -11.35 -6.16
N ASP A 210 1.12 -10.27 -5.38
CA ASP A 210 1.09 -10.36 -3.91
C ASP A 210 -0.26 -10.88 -3.40
N SER A 211 -1.37 -10.51 -4.02
CA SER A 211 -2.69 -11.08 -3.72
C SER A 211 -2.76 -12.56 -4.04
N ALA A 212 -2.26 -12.96 -5.22
CA ALA A 212 -2.26 -14.37 -5.66
C ALA A 212 -1.45 -15.27 -4.71
N THR A 213 -0.36 -14.76 -4.12
CA THR A 213 0.50 -15.48 -3.18
C THR A 213 0.09 -15.33 -1.71
N MET A 214 -0.92 -14.52 -1.40
CA MET A 214 -1.29 -14.06 -0.06
C MET A 214 -0.20 -13.22 0.66
N MET A 215 0.88 -12.80 -0.03
CA MET A 215 1.87 -11.88 0.53
C MET A 215 1.24 -10.51 0.82
N ASN A 216 0.32 -10.05 -0.04
CA ASN A 216 -0.40 -8.80 0.20
C ASN A 216 -1.05 -8.82 1.59
N LYS A 217 -1.73 -9.92 1.94
CA LYS A 217 -2.37 -10.07 3.25
C LYS A 217 -1.35 -10.18 4.39
N GLY A 218 -0.22 -10.82 4.13
CA GLY A 218 0.90 -10.84 5.08
C GLY A 218 1.45 -9.43 5.38
N PHE A 219 1.62 -8.60 4.37
CA PHE A 219 2.01 -7.20 4.55
C PHE A 219 0.97 -6.40 5.31
N GLU A 220 -0.29 -6.62 5.05
CA GLU A 220 -1.39 -5.96 5.74
C GLU A 220 -1.48 -6.33 7.22
N VAL A 221 -1.14 -7.56 7.61
CA VAL A 221 -1.00 -7.94 9.04
C VAL A 221 0.09 -7.10 9.72
N ILE A 222 1.23 -6.91 9.04
CA ILE A 222 2.34 -6.11 9.56
C ILE A 222 1.94 -4.62 9.65
N GLU A 223 1.29 -4.09 8.62
CA GLU A 223 0.80 -2.72 8.58
C GLU A 223 -0.22 -2.45 9.69
N ALA A 224 -1.20 -3.36 9.89
CA ALA A 224 -2.23 -3.23 10.92
C ALA A 224 -1.64 -3.18 12.34
N LYS A 225 -0.62 -3.99 12.62
CA LYS A 225 0.11 -3.95 13.89
C LYS A 225 0.62 -2.54 14.20
N TRP A 226 1.24 -1.90 13.22
CA TRP A 226 1.86 -0.59 13.40
C TRP A 226 0.85 0.56 13.41
N LEU A 227 -0.12 0.54 12.50
CA LEU A 227 -1.13 1.61 12.41
C LEU A 227 -2.05 1.66 13.62
N PHE A 228 -2.43 0.50 14.17
CA PHE A 228 -3.43 0.43 15.24
C PHE A 228 -2.82 0.07 16.60
N GLY A 229 -1.52 -0.17 16.69
CA GLY A 229 -0.86 -0.52 17.95
C GLY A 229 -1.35 -1.83 18.56
N VAL A 230 -1.91 -2.74 17.76
CA VAL A 230 -2.47 -4.02 18.20
C VAL A 230 -1.42 -5.12 18.01
N PRO A 231 -1.18 -5.98 19.02
CA PRO A 231 -0.28 -7.12 18.86
C PRO A 231 -0.69 -8.00 17.68
N TYR A 232 0.25 -8.49 16.90
CA TYR A 232 -0.04 -9.31 15.71
C TYR A 232 -0.85 -10.58 16.04
N SER A 233 -0.71 -11.11 17.27
CA SER A 233 -1.49 -12.25 17.76
C SER A 233 -3.00 -11.97 17.88
N LYS A 234 -3.38 -10.70 17.87
CA LYS A 234 -4.78 -10.24 17.83
C LYS A 234 -5.26 -9.83 16.43
N ILE A 235 -4.47 -10.10 15.38
CA ILE A 235 -4.83 -9.81 14.00
C ILE A 235 -5.07 -11.15 13.30
N GLN A 236 -6.34 -11.48 13.10
CA GLN A 236 -6.78 -12.71 12.45
C GLN A 236 -7.13 -12.46 10.99
N VAL A 237 -6.48 -13.18 10.08
CA VAL A 237 -6.87 -13.18 8.67
C VAL A 237 -8.09 -14.06 8.46
N VAL A 238 -9.07 -13.55 7.69
CA VAL A 238 -10.30 -14.26 7.32
C VAL A 238 -10.48 -14.12 5.80
N VAL A 239 -10.58 -15.23 5.07
CA VAL A 239 -10.85 -15.18 3.64
C VAL A 239 -12.34 -14.92 3.42
N HIS A 240 -12.63 -13.84 2.65
CA HIS A 240 -13.96 -13.39 2.28
C HIS A 240 -13.99 -13.11 0.77
N PRO A 241 -14.33 -14.12 -0.05
CA PRO A 241 -14.18 -14.05 -1.51
C PRO A 241 -14.97 -12.93 -2.18
N GLN A 242 -16.12 -12.53 -1.62
CA GLN A 242 -16.97 -11.49 -2.19
C GLN A 242 -16.35 -10.08 -2.04
N SER A 243 -15.37 -9.89 -1.14
CA SER A 243 -14.67 -8.63 -0.88
C SER A 243 -15.59 -7.43 -0.65
N VAL A 244 -16.77 -7.67 -0.04
CA VAL A 244 -17.75 -6.63 0.32
C VAL A 244 -17.49 -6.13 1.74
N ILE A 245 -17.15 -7.03 2.66
CA ILE A 245 -16.65 -6.66 3.99
C ILE A 245 -15.15 -6.43 3.84
N HIS A 246 -14.73 -5.17 4.01
CA HIS A 246 -13.32 -4.80 3.83
C HIS A 246 -12.47 -5.11 5.06
N SER A 247 -13.00 -5.12 6.26
CA SER A 247 -12.46 -5.70 7.51
C SER A 247 -13.41 -5.43 8.66
N MET A 248 -13.10 -6.04 9.83
CA MET A 248 -13.94 -5.96 11.02
C MET A 248 -13.07 -5.79 12.27
N VAL A 249 -13.65 -5.21 13.32
CA VAL A 249 -13.06 -5.11 14.65
C VAL A 249 -14.00 -5.76 15.67
N GLN A 250 -13.49 -6.72 16.42
CA GLN A 250 -14.18 -7.32 17.55
C GLN A 250 -13.71 -6.65 18.85
N PHE A 251 -14.67 -6.19 19.65
CA PHE A 251 -14.45 -5.57 20.94
C PHE A 251 -14.53 -6.57 22.09
N ALA A 252 -14.06 -6.16 23.27
CA ALA A 252 -13.96 -7.04 24.44
C ALA A 252 -15.33 -7.54 24.96
N ASP A 253 -16.43 -6.89 24.61
CA ASP A 253 -17.80 -7.33 24.93
C ASP A 253 -18.35 -8.36 23.92
N GLY A 254 -17.55 -8.72 22.89
CA GLY A 254 -17.92 -9.62 21.83
C GLY A 254 -18.62 -8.96 20.64
N ALA A 255 -18.92 -7.66 20.69
CA ALA A 255 -19.50 -6.94 19.56
C ALA A 255 -18.51 -6.85 18.39
N ILE A 256 -19.03 -6.93 17.16
CA ILE A 256 -18.21 -6.80 15.95
C ILE A 256 -18.73 -5.62 15.13
N LYS A 257 -17.85 -4.67 14.80
CA LYS A 257 -18.11 -3.64 13.80
C LYS A 257 -17.41 -4.00 12.50
N ALA A 258 -18.12 -3.82 11.38
CA ALA A 258 -17.59 -4.09 10.04
C ALA A 258 -17.82 -2.88 9.13
N GLN A 259 -16.87 -2.58 8.25
CA GLN A 259 -17.10 -1.63 7.18
C GLN A 259 -17.33 -2.41 5.87
N LEU A 260 -18.42 -2.09 5.21
CA LEU A 260 -18.83 -2.69 3.97
C LEU A 260 -18.85 -1.64 2.85
N GLY A 261 -18.51 -2.08 1.63
CA GLY A 261 -18.55 -1.24 0.44
C GLY A 261 -18.34 -2.06 -0.83
N ALA A 262 -18.66 -1.47 -1.97
CA ALA A 262 -18.20 -2.00 -3.25
C ALA A 262 -16.67 -1.87 -3.34
N PRO A 263 -15.96 -2.77 -4.06
CA PRO A 263 -14.52 -2.71 -4.23
C PRO A 263 -14.11 -1.52 -5.13
N ASP A 264 -13.92 -0.36 -4.51
CA ASP A 264 -13.57 0.90 -5.16
C ASP A 264 -12.63 1.71 -4.24
N MET A 265 -11.39 1.93 -4.68
CA MET A 265 -10.38 2.64 -3.90
C MET A 265 -10.66 4.14 -3.73
N ARG A 266 -11.56 4.72 -4.53
CA ARG A 266 -11.97 6.12 -4.35
C ARG A 266 -12.63 6.36 -3.00
N LEU A 267 -13.32 5.35 -2.46
CA LEU A 267 -13.97 5.46 -1.14
C LEU A 267 -12.93 5.66 -0.01
N PRO A 268 -11.93 4.79 0.20
CA PRO A 268 -10.94 5.01 1.25
C PRO A 268 -10.03 6.22 0.98
N ILE A 269 -9.71 6.54 -0.29
CA ILE A 269 -8.99 7.75 -0.66
C ILE A 269 -9.78 9.00 -0.23
N GLN A 270 -11.06 9.09 -0.60
CA GLN A 270 -11.92 10.21 -0.23
C GLN A 270 -12.03 10.33 1.30
N TYR A 271 -12.18 9.22 2.00
CA TYR A 271 -12.29 9.23 3.46
C TYR A 271 -11.01 9.73 4.12
N ALA A 272 -9.83 9.32 3.65
CA ALA A 272 -8.55 9.82 4.14
C ALA A 272 -8.38 11.35 3.91
N PHE A 273 -8.85 11.87 2.77
CA PHE A 273 -8.78 13.30 2.49
C PHE A 273 -9.77 14.13 3.30
N SER A 274 -10.95 13.57 3.59
CA SER A 274 -12.07 14.29 4.20
C SER A 274 -12.21 14.09 5.71
N TYR A 275 -11.52 13.08 6.27
CA TYR A 275 -11.68 12.74 7.69
C TYR A 275 -11.70 13.99 8.61
N PRO A 276 -12.63 14.06 9.57
CA PRO A 276 -13.62 13.04 9.97
C PRO A 276 -14.94 13.07 9.19
N ARG A 277 -15.07 13.86 8.14
CA ARG A 277 -16.30 14.02 7.36
C ARG A 277 -16.47 12.91 6.33
N ARG A 278 -17.74 12.59 5.99
CA ARG A 278 -18.10 11.80 4.82
C ARG A 278 -18.67 12.73 3.77
N LEU A 279 -18.09 12.73 2.57
CA LEU A 279 -18.55 13.53 1.45
C LEU A 279 -19.48 12.72 0.56
N ASN A 280 -20.37 13.41 -0.14
CA ASN A 280 -21.16 12.78 -1.19
C ASN A 280 -20.26 12.28 -2.31
N ALA A 281 -20.64 11.16 -2.91
CA ALA A 281 -19.89 10.56 -4.02
C ALA A 281 -20.85 9.77 -4.93
N ASP A 282 -20.47 9.62 -6.19
CA ASP A 282 -21.16 8.80 -7.19
C ASP A 282 -20.59 7.37 -7.30
N PHE A 283 -19.81 6.93 -6.30
CA PHE A 283 -19.21 5.60 -6.27
C PHE A 283 -20.27 4.50 -6.22
N PRO A 284 -19.95 3.30 -6.73
CA PRO A 284 -20.86 2.15 -6.66
C PRO A 284 -21.37 1.86 -5.24
N ARG A 285 -22.60 1.42 -5.14
CA ARG A 285 -23.23 1.03 -3.87
C ARG A 285 -23.41 -0.49 -3.83
N VAL A 286 -23.29 -1.06 -2.64
CA VAL A 286 -23.62 -2.48 -2.43
C VAL A 286 -25.14 -2.63 -2.42
N ASP A 287 -25.63 -3.52 -3.26
CA ASP A 287 -27.03 -3.95 -3.25
C ASP A 287 -27.12 -5.32 -2.54
N PHE A 288 -27.62 -5.31 -1.33
CA PHE A 288 -27.76 -6.51 -0.51
C PHE A 288 -28.79 -7.50 -1.07
N THR A 289 -29.74 -7.04 -1.91
CA THR A 289 -30.75 -7.92 -2.50
C THR A 289 -30.19 -8.79 -3.62
N THR A 290 -29.19 -8.27 -4.34
CA THR A 290 -28.46 -9.01 -5.38
C THR A 290 -27.24 -9.77 -4.84
N LEU A 291 -26.64 -9.30 -3.76
CA LEU A 291 -25.46 -9.92 -3.15
C LEU A 291 -25.76 -11.31 -2.58
N GLY A 292 -26.90 -11.49 -1.93
CA GLY A 292 -27.41 -12.77 -1.41
C GLY A 292 -26.61 -13.29 -0.21
N THR A 293 -25.42 -13.87 -0.42
CA THR A 293 -24.66 -14.60 0.60
C THR A 293 -23.25 -14.04 0.76
N LEU A 294 -22.81 -13.91 2.01
CA LEU A 294 -21.42 -13.64 2.39
C LEU A 294 -20.82 -14.91 2.98
N THR A 295 -19.62 -15.27 2.54
CA THR A 295 -18.92 -16.47 2.99
C THR A 295 -17.56 -16.14 3.58
N PHE A 296 -17.13 -16.97 4.52
CA PHE A 296 -15.87 -16.83 5.24
C PHE A 296 -15.15 -18.17 5.32
N GLU A 297 -13.84 -18.15 5.13
CA GLU A 297 -12.96 -19.32 5.18
C GLU A 297 -11.70 -19.02 5.99
N GLU A 298 -11.06 -20.02 6.52
CA GLU A 298 -9.72 -19.87 7.08
C GLU A 298 -8.66 -19.77 5.96
N PRO A 299 -7.61 -18.96 6.14
CA PRO A 299 -6.52 -18.90 5.17
C PRO A 299 -5.68 -20.17 5.21
N ASP A 300 -5.34 -20.71 4.04
CA ASP A 300 -4.48 -21.88 3.92
C ASP A 300 -3.01 -21.45 3.84
N THR A 301 -2.33 -21.47 4.97
CA THR A 301 -0.92 -21.07 5.10
C THR A 301 0.07 -22.14 4.61
N GLU A 302 -0.37 -23.37 4.36
CA GLU A 302 0.46 -24.41 3.76
C GLU A 302 0.58 -24.23 2.25
N ARG A 303 -0.54 -23.98 1.56
CA ARG A 303 -0.56 -23.67 0.12
C ARG A 303 0.01 -22.28 -0.19
N PHE A 304 -0.32 -21.30 0.64
CA PHE A 304 0.10 -19.92 0.48
C PHE A 304 1.14 -19.54 1.55
N ARG A 305 2.33 -20.12 1.41
CA ARG A 305 3.44 -20.00 2.37
C ARG A 305 3.88 -18.55 2.61
N ASN A 306 3.65 -17.64 1.68
CA ASN A 306 4.02 -16.23 1.84
C ASN A 306 3.30 -15.56 3.01
N LEU A 307 2.04 -15.95 3.30
CA LEU A 307 1.35 -15.48 4.50
C LEU A 307 2.03 -16.01 5.78
N ALA A 308 2.42 -17.28 5.81
CA ALA A 308 3.16 -17.85 6.93
C ALA A 308 4.54 -17.18 7.12
N LEU A 309 5.25 -16.85 6.03
CA LEU A 309 6.52 -16.14 6.07
C LEU A 309 6.36 -14.73 6.64
N ALA A 310 5.27 -14.04 6.32
CA ALA A 310 4.98 -12.73 6.89
C ALA A 310 4.71 -12.80 8.40
N TYR A 311 3.99 -13.82 8.88
CA TYR A 311 3.84 -14.06 10.32
C TYR A 311 5.18 -14.34 11.00
N LYS A 312 6.05 -15.14 10.40
CA LYS A 312 7.41 -15.37 10.93
C LYS A 312 8.23 -14.09 10.96
N ALA A 313 8.11 -13.22 9.95
CA ALA A 313 8.82 -11.97 9.90
C ALA A 313 8.39 -11.00 11.00
N ILE A 314 7.07 -10.87 11.23
CA ILE A 314 6.53 -9.97 12.25
C ILE A 314 6.81 -10.48 13.69
N GLU A 315 6.84 -11.78 13.88
CA GLU A 315 7.20 -12.43 15.12
C GLU A 315 8.67 -12.18 15.48
N ARG A 316 9.57 -12.36 14.50
CA ARG A 316 11.00 -12.10 14.67
C ARG A 316 11.29 -10.60 14.88
N GLY A 317 10.52 -9.74 14.26
CA GLY A 317 10.67 -8.28 14.38
C GLY A 317 11.96 -7.73 13.77
N GLY A 318 12.44 -6.59 14.28
CA GLY A 318 13.64 -5.93 13.78
C GLY A 318 13.54 -5.62 12.28
N ASN A 319 14.62 -5.89 11.54
CA ASN A 319 14.68 -5.69 10.09
C ASN A 319 14.09 -6.87 9.26
N MET A 320 13.56 -7.92 9.91
CA MET A 320 13.06 -9.10 9.19
C MET A 320 11.92 -8.78 8.20
N PRO A 321 10.92 -7.92 8.54
CA PRO A 321 9.91 -7.52 7.57
C PRO A 321 10.48 -6.72 6.37
N CYS A 322 11.56 -5.96 6.56
CA CYS A 322 12.28 -5.30 5.47
C CYS A 322 12.92 -6.33 4.53
N ILE A 323 13.56 -7.35 5.08
CA ILE A 323 14.15 -8.46 4.31
C ILE A 323 13.07 -9.20 3.53
N LEU A 324 11.93 -9.51 4.17
CA LEU A 324 10.78 -10.12 3.52
C LEU A 324 10.29 -9.30 2.32
N ASN A 325 10.11 -7.99 2.51
CA ASN A 325 9.64 -7.11 1.44
C ASN A 325 10.65 -7.05 0.28
N ALA A 326 11.94 -6.88 0.57
CA ALA A 326 13.00 -6.81 -0.44
C ALA A 326 13.06 -8.10 -1.29
N ALA A 327 13.02 -9.26 -0.63
CA ALA A 327 13.00 -10.56 -1.30
C ALA A 327 11.74 -10.73 -2.16
N ASN A 328 10.58 -10.36 -1.61
CA ASN A 328 9.31 -10.45 -2.35
C ASN A 328 9.30 -9.57 -3.60
N GLU A 329 9.76 -8.33 -3.53
CA GLU A 329 9.81 -7.46 -4.71
C GLU A 329 10.72 -8.04 -5.82
N VAL A 330 11.85 -8.65 -5.46
CA VAL A 330 12.75 -9.32 -6.41
C VAL A 330 12.06 -10.55 -7.03
N CYS A 331 11.42 -11.39 -6.20
CA CYS A 331 10.71 -12.58 -6.66
C CYS A 331 9.53 -12.25 -7.58
N VAL A 332 8.72 -11.25 -7.22
CA VAL A 332 7.60 -10.80 -8.05
C VAL A 332 8.10 -10.28 -9.40
N ALA A 333 9.17 -9.48 -9.41
CA ALA A 333 9.76 -9.00 -10.66
C ALA A 333 10.27 -10.16 -11.54
N ALA A 334 10.91 -11.17 -10.95
CA ALA A 334 11.40 -12.35 -11.66
C ALA A 334 10.26 -13.22 -12.20
N PHE A 335 9.18 -13.41 -11.41
CA PHE A 335 7.99 -14.15 -11.85
C PHE A 335 7.29 -13.46 -13.03
N LEU A 336 7.16 -12.13 -12.99
CA LEU A 336 6.60 -11.35 -14.10
C LEU A 336 7.44 -11.42 -15.38
N GLN A 337 8.72 -11.76 -15.26
CA GLN A 337 9.65 -11.98 -16.37
C GLN A 337 9.79 -13.47 -16.74
N ASP A 338 8.97 -14.37 -16.18
CA ASP A 338 9.02 -15.83 -16.38
C ASP A 338 10.37 -16.47 -15.99
N ARG A 339 11.10 -15.89 -15.04
CA ARG A 339 12.40 -16.39 -14.58
C ARG A 339 12.31 -17.37 -13.42
N ILE A 340 11.22 -17.35 -12.67
CA ILE A 340 10.93 -18.30 -11.57
C ILE A 340 9.46 -18.70 -11.60
N GLY A 341 9.15 -19.88 -11.06
CA GLY A 341 7.79 -20.39 -10.90
C GLY A 341 7.08 -19.78 -9.69
N PHE A 342 5.76 -19.95 -9.64
CA PHE A 342 4.90 -19.38 -8.60
C PHE A 342 5.29 -19.85 -7.18
N LEU A 343 5.50 -21.15 -6.98
CA LEU A 343 5.88 -21.70 -5.68
C LEU A 343 7.34 -21.40 -5.31
N GLU A 344 8.22 -21.29 -6.29
CA GLU A 344 9.63 -20.96 -6.09
C GLU A 344 9.82 -19.58 -5.45
N MET A 345 8.88 -18.63 -5.67
CA MET A 345 8.90 -17.34 -4.98
C MET A 345 8.99 -17.52 -3.45
N SER A 346 8.16 -18.39 -2.89
CA SER A 346 8.17 -18.65 -1.43
C SER A 346 9.48 -19.26 -0.96
N ASP A 347 10.12 -20.12 -1.77
CA ASP A 347 11.39 -20.75 -1.41
C ASP A 347 12.51 -19.73 -1.38
N VAL A 348 12.62 -18.87 -2.41
CA VAL A 348 13.62 -17.78 -2.46
C VAL A 348 13.43 -16.79 -1.32
N ILE A 349 12.18 -16.42 -1.01
CA ILE A 349 11.88 -15.52 0.11
C ILE A 349 12.31 -16.15 1.43
N ALA A 350 11.94 -17.40 1.69
CA ALA A 350 12.29 -18.12 2.92
C ALA A 350 13.80 -18.22 3.12
N GLU A 351 14.54 -18.60 2.06
CA GLU A 351 15.99 -18.72 2.12
C GLU A 351 16.68 -17.36 2.29
N THR A 352 16.12 -16.29 1.68
CA THR A 352 16.64 -14.93 1.91
C THR A 352 16.46 -14.51 3.36
N MET A 353 15.29 -14.77 3.96
CA MET A 353 15.01 -14.46 5.37
C MET A 353 15.91 -15.25 6.34
N GLU A 354 16.30 -16.46 5.98
CA GLU A 354 17.18 -17.29 6.81
C GLU A 354 18.63 -16.83 6.74
N ARG A 355 19.13 -16.43 5.55
CA ARG A 355 20.53 -16.13 5.29
C ARG A 355 20.89 -14.66 5.48
N ALA A 356 19.92 -13.75 5.45
CA ALA A 356 20.18 -12.33 5.59
C ALA A 356 20.57 -11.97 7.04
N GLU A 357 21.40 -10.93 7.17
CA GLU A 357 21.83 -10.42 8.48
C GLU A 357 20.64 -9.84 9.24
N PHE A 358 20.38 -10.38 10.43
CA PHE A 358 19.31 -9.89 11.30
C PHE A 358 19.82 -8.76 12.22
N ARG A 359 19.01 -7.68 12.29
CA ARG A 359 19.22 -6.54 13.20
C ARG A 359 17.93 -6.31 13.99
N SER A 360 18.02 -6.29 15.31
CA SER A 360 16.84 -6.15 16.20
C SER A 360 16.27 -4.73 16.19
N LYS A 361 17.09 -3.72 15.90
CA LYS A 361 16.70 -2.32 15.70
C LYS A 361 17.49 -1.77 14.51
N SER A 362 16.88 -0.87 13.78
CA SER A 362 17.51 -0.27 12.61
C SER A 362 17.17 1.20 12.47
N THR A 363 18.18 1.99 12.10
CA THR A 363 18.03 3.36 11.61
C THR A 363 17.55 3.37 10.17
N LEU A 364 17.21 4.54 9.62
CA LEU A 364 16.82 4.64 8.20
C LEU A 364 17.92 4.13 7.27
N ASP A 365 19.18 4.50 7.52
CA ASP A 365 20.32 4.07 6.70
C ASP A 365 20.50 2.56 6.75
N GLU A 366 20.32 1.95 7.94
CA GLU A 366 20.38 0.50 8.11
C GLU A 366 19.22 -0.23 7.42
N TYR A 367 18.02 0.35 7.35
CA TYR A 367 16.92 -0.19 6.54
C TYR A 367 17.24 -0.11 5.04
N ILE A 368 17.84 1.00 4.57
CA ILE A 368 18.28 1.15 3.17
C ILE A 368 19.35 0.10 2.84
N GLU A 369 20.33 -0.09 3.72
CA GLU A 369 21.35 -1.11 3.57
C GLU A 369 20.77 -2.53 3.57
N THR A 370 19.86 -2.83 4.52
CA THR A 370 19.18 -4.13 4.62
C THR A 370 18.40 -4.45 3.34
N ASP A 371 17.60 -3.50 2.82
CA ASP A 371 16.86 -3.67 1.56
C ASP A 371 17.83 -3.99 0.41
N ALA A 372 18.91 -3.22 0.27
CA ALA A 372 19.88 -3.43 -0.79
C ALA A 372 20.61 -4.79 -0.69
N GLN A 373 20.96 -5.22 0.51
CA GLN A 373 21.62 -6.52 0.75
C GLN A 373 20.65 -7.68 0.50
N ALA A 374 19.44 -7.61 1.03
CA ALA A 374 18.41 -8.63 0.84
C ALA A 374 18.04 -8.79 -0.65
N ARG A 375 17.94 -7.70 -1.41
CA ARG A 375 17.71 -7.76 -2.87
C ARG A 375 18.84 -8.47 -3.60
N ARG A 376 20.10 -8.17 -3.28
CA ARG A 376 21.24 -8.87 -3.88
C ARG A 376 21.23 -10.37 -3.57
N LEU A 377 20.94 -10.71 -2.32
CA LEU A 377 20.85 -12.09 -1.89
C LEU A 377 19.72 -12.83 -2.60
N ALA A 378 18.49 -12.29 -2.60
CA ALA A 378 17.35 -12.88 -3.31
C ALA A 378 17.63 -13.06 -4.80
N ALA A 379 18.22 -12.05 -5.46
CA ALA A 379 18.61 -12.14 -6.87
C ALA A 379 19.64 -13.24 -7.16
N SER A 380 20.58 -13.50 -6.22
CA SER A 380 21.56 -14.59 -6.35
C SER A 380 20.98 -15.99 -6.19
N LEU A 381 19.81 -16.11 -5.56
CA LEU A 381 19.08 -17.38 -5.37
C LEU A 381 18.19 -17.72 -6.58
N ILE A 382 17.87 -16.74 -7.42
CA ILE A 382 17.12 -16.94 -8.66
C ILE A 382 18.08 -17.40 -9.76
N LYS A 383 17.86 -18.59 -10.27
CA LYS A 383 18.70 -19.22 -11.31
C LYS A 383 18.35 -18.71 -12.72
#